data_e313a21d8e7e5256f6da0723bea644a7
#
_entry.id   e313a21d8e7e5256f6da0723bea644a7
#
_cell.length_a   1.000
_cell.length_b   1.000
_cell.length_c   1.000
_cell.angle_alpha   90.00
_cell.angle_beta   90.00
_cell.angle_gamma   90.00
#
_symmetry.space_group_name_H-M   'P 1'
#
loop_
_entity.id
_entity.type
_entity.pdbx_description
1 polymer ?
#
loop_
_entity_poly.entity_id
_entity_poly.type
_entity_poly.pdbx_seq_one_letter_code
_entity_poly.pdbx_strand_id
1 'polypeptide(L)'
;DALPILRMKKHGKLLLKYLLLFVMTVFVMGCFSVSAATKTGFVTQKGKTYYINKDGSKQKGWLELKGKKYYFDKKTGVQVKGWVKDSGGQAIRYFTSGAGYMVTGFITDSNGNTRHFDETTGLMTRGWLTDTDEYKYYFYSGSGVMAKGWVANKKEQKRYFSQVNGRMCTGWVKSNAGNYRYFKPSNGIMYTGLEKIDSDYYYFSKSTGVRYQKGFGTVGSKKYYFNPSDGKAKTG
;
A
#
# COMPACT_ATOMS: atom_id res chain seq x y z
N ASP A 1 43.05 -36.04 -89.64
CA ASP A 1 43.53 -35.27 -88.49
C ASP A 1 42.39 -35.10 -87.53
N ALA A 2 42.33 -36.02 -86.54
CA ALA A 2 41.33 -36.02 -85.48
C ALA A 2 41.96 -35.28 -84.30
N LEU A 3 41.49 -34.10 -83.99
CA LEU A 3 41.85 -33.25 -82.88
C LEU A 3 40.92 -33.47 -81.65
N PRO A 4 41.35 -33.06 -80.49
CA PRO A 4 41.33 -33.81 -79.23
C PRO A 4 40.13 -33.44 -78.37
N ILE A 5 39.07 -34.22 -78.43
CA ILE A 5 37.87 -34.07 -77.57
C ILE A 5 38.08 -34.67 -76.18
N LEU A 6 39.20 -35.35 -75.90
CA LEU A 6 39.37 -36.12 -74.63
C LEU A 6 40.03 -35.31 -73.49
N ARG A 7 40.48 -34.07 -73.69
CA ARG A 7 41.18 -33.33 -72.62
C ARG A 7 40.29 -32.41 -71.78
N MET A 8 39.08 -32.06 -72.26
CA MET A 8 38.21 -31.14 -71.55
C MET A 8 37.35 -31.84 -70.47
N LYS A 9 37.12 -33.15 -70.54
CA LYS A 9 36.29 -33.88 -69.53
C LYS A 9 36.93 -34.05 -68.14
N LYS A 10 38.28 -34.01 -68.08
CA LYS A 10 38.98 -34.20 -66.80
C LYS A 10 39.02 -32.93 -65.93
N HIS A 11 39.13 -31.74 -66.56
CA HIS A 11 39.15 -30.48 -65.84
C HIS A 11 37.77 -29.98 -65.44
N GLY A 12 36.73 -30.27 -66.21
CA GLY A 12 35.33 -29.96 -65.79
C GLY A 12 34.86 -30.69 -64.57
N LYS A 13 35.22 -31.97 -64.39
CA LYS A 13 34.89 -32.74 -63.19
C LYS A 13 35.66 -32.28 -61.94
N LEU A 14 36.91 -31.81 -62.16
CA LEU A 14 37.69 -31.26 -61.02
C LEU A 14 37.17 -29.89 -60.59
N LEU A 15 36.83 -29.01 -61.51
CA LEU A 15 36.24 -27.70 -61.22
C LEU A 15 34.88 -27.85 -60.56
N LEU A 16 34.04 -28.78 -60.99
CA LEU A 16 32.73 -29.02 -60.36
C LEU A 16 32.89 -29.59 -58.95
N LYS A 17 33.92 -30.39 -58.70
CA LYS A 17 34.22 -30.95 -57.37
C LYS A 17 34.70 -29.87 -56.40
N TYR A 18 35.53 -28.92 -56.83
CA TYR A 18 35.96 -27.77 -56.04
C TYR A 18 34.85 -26.75 -55.86
N LEU A 19 33.99 -26.53 -56.87
CA LEU A 19 32.83 -25.66 -56.75
C LEU A 19 31.81 -26.22 -55.74
N LEU A 20 31.54 -27.53 -55.75
CA LEU A 20 30.69 -28.22 -54.78
C LEU A 20 31.29 -28.18 -53.35
N LEU A 21 32.64 -28.35 -53.23
CA LEU A 21 33.32 -28.24 -51.93
C LEU A 21 33.28 -26.77 -51.38
N PHE A 22 33.43 -25.79 -52.27
CA PHE A 22 33.36 -24.36 -51.92
C PHE A 22 31.94 -23.94 -51.51
N VAL A 23 30.91 -24.43 -52.18
CA VAL A 23 29.50 -24.19 -51.83
C VAL A 23 29.16 -24.93 -50.52
N MET A 24 29.71 -26.13 -50.25
CA MET A 24 29.52 -26.80 -48.96
C MET A 24 30.26 -26.11 -47.82
N THR A 25 31.46 -25.55 -48.03
CA THR A 25 32.19 -24.82 -46.97
C THR A 25 31.59 -23.43 -46.70
N VAL A 26 31.01 -22.77 -47.70
CA VAL A 26 30.28 -21.50 -47.49
C VAL A 26 28.95 -21.74 -46.80
N PHE A 27 28.29 -22.90 -47.00
CA PHE A 27 27.04 -23.22 -46.30
C PHE A 27 27.23 -23.67 -44.85
N VAL A 28 28.46 -24.15 -44.47
CA VAL A 28 28.79 -24.49 -43.08
C VAL A 28 29.22 -23.28 -42.27
N MET A 29 29.65 -22.17 -42.89
CA MET A 29 30.00 -20.91 -42.20
C MET A 29 28.83 -19.92 -42.02
N GLY A 30 27.64 -20.28 -42.49
CA GLY A 30 26.44 -19.44 -42.41
C GLY A 30 25.43 -19.84 -41.33
N CYS A 31 25.82 -20.58 -40.28
CA CYS A 31 25.03 -20.60 -39.05
C CYS A 31 25.24 -19.26 -38.30
N PHE A 32 24.75 -18.19 -38.92
CA PHE A 32 24.33 -17.05 -38.09
C PHE A 32 23.24 -17.58 -37.21
N SER A 33 23.58 -17.88 -35.93
CA SER A 33 22.62 -17.95 -34.85
C SER A 33 21.92 -16.59 -34.87
N VAL A 34 20.78 -16.51 -35.52
CA VAL A 34 19.83 -15.44 -35.25
C VAL A 34 19.45 -15.67 -33.80
N SER A 35 20.21 -15.04 -32.91
CA SER A 35 19.81 -14.90 -31.54
C SER A 35 18.46 -14.20 -31.60
N ALA A 36 17.38 -14.97 -31.46
CA ALA A 36 16.07 -14.39 -31.29
C ALA A 36 16.21 -13.38 -30.17
N ALA A 37 16.04 -12.09 -30.52
CA ALA A 37 16.18 -11.01 -29.53
C ALA A 37 15.37 -11.38 -28.32
N THR A 38 16.03 -11.67 -27.23
CA THR A 38 15.39 -12.15 -25.99
C THR A 38 14.41 -11.05 -25.58
N LYS A 39 13.11 -11.37 -25.64
CA LYS A 39 12.06 -10.39 -25.33
C LYS A 39 12.23 -9.97 -23.87
N THR A 40 12.85 -8.82 -23.63
CA THR A 40 13.03 -8.24 -22.30
C THR A 40 11.71 -7.67 -21.76
N GLY A 41 11.52 -7.71 -20.44
CA GLY A 41 10.34 -7.15 -19.80
C GLY A 41 9.39 -8.20 -19.22
N PHE A 42 8.16 -7.79 -18.98
CA PHE A 42 7.13 -8.68 -18.43
C PHE A 42 6.67 -9.71 -19.46
N VAL A 43 6.69 -10.98 -19.06
CA VAL A 43 6.27 -12.12 -19.87
C VAL A 43 5.37 -13.03 -19.04
N THR A 44 4.22 -13.41 -19.59
CA THR A 44 3.31 -14.38 -18.94
C THR A 44 3.44 -15.73 -19.64
N GLN A 45 3.74 -16.78 -18.87
CA GLN A 45 3.87 -18.15 -19.34
C GLN A 45 3.08 -19.08 -18.41
N LYS A 46 2.17 -19.87 -18.96
CA LYS A 46 1.32 -20.81 -18.19
C LYS A 46 0.65 -20.16 -16.98
N GLY A 47 0.09 -18.93 -17.15
CA GLY A 47 -0.60 -18.17 -16.10
C GLY A 47 0.32 -17.52 -15.06
N LYS A 48 1.64 -17.66 -15.16
CA LYS A 48 2.63 -17.06 -14.27
C LYS A 48 3.33 -15.90 -14.96
N THR A 49 3.50 -14.78 -14.28
CA THR A 49 4.20 -13.62 -14.80
C THR A 49 5.64 -13.61 -14.32
N TYR A 50 6.57 -13.31 -15.22
CA TYR A 50 8.00 -13.17 -15.00
C TYR A 50 8.45 -11.82 -15.56
N TYR A 51 9.62 -11.35 -15.16
CA TYR A 51 10.33 -10.27 -15.83
C TYR A 51 11.65 -10.83 -16.39
N ILE A 52 11.87 -10.65 -17.67
CA ILE A 52 13.08 -11.11 -18.35
C ILE A 52 14.06 -9.94 -18.43
N ASN A 53 15.23 -10.13 -17.86
CA ASN A 53 16.34 -9.18 -17.89
C ASN A 53 16.95 -9.09 -19.29
N LYS A 54 17.82 -8.10 -19.52
CA LYS A 54 18.51 -7.91 -20.82
C LYS A 54 19.40 -9.09 -21.22
N ASP A 55 19.93 -9.83 -20.23
CA ASP A 55 20.73 -11.03 -20.42
C ASP A 55 19.91 -12.31 -20.65
N GLY A 56 18.57 -12.20 -20.70
CA GLY A 56 17.66 -13.33 -20.86
C GLY A 56 17.31 -14.06 -19.57
N SER A 57 17.91 -13.71 -18.45
CA SER A 57 17.61 -14.33 -17.15
C SER A 57 16.27 -13.85 -16.60
N LYS A 58 15.64 -14.68 -15.74
CA LYS A 58 14.45 -14.27 -14.98
C LYS A 58 14.86 -13.41 -13.80
N GLN A 59 14.22 -12.24 -13.65
CA GLN A 59 14.36 -11.41 -12.46
C GLN A 59 13.97 -12.19 -11.20
N LYS A 60 14.72 -12.02 -10.13
CA LYS A 60 14.47 -12.56 -8.79
C LYS A 60 14.60 -11.46 -7.76
N GLY A 61 13.78 -11.53 -6.69
CA GLY A 61 13.78 -10.48 -5.66
C GLY A 61 13.14 -9.19 -6.15
N TRP A 62 13.64 -8.07 -5.63
CA TRP A 62 13.09 -6.74 -5.92
C TRP A 62 13.48 -6.23 -7.31
N LEU A 63 12.54 -5.57 -7.96
CA LEU A 63 12.74 -4.80 -9.19
C LEU A 63 12.05 -3.45 -9.05
N GLU A 64 12.76 -2.38 -9.28
CA GLU A 64 12.18 -1.05 -9.44
C GLU A 64 12.14 -0.68 -10.92
N LEU A 65 10.95 -0.33 -11.40
CA LEU A 65 10.74 0.03 -12.79
C LEU A 65 9.73 1.18 -12.87
N LYS A 66 10.15 2.32 -13.44
CA LYS A 66 9.31 3.52 -13.61
C LYS A 66 8.65 3.95 -12.28
N GLY A 67 9.43 4.01 -11.20
CA GLY A 67 8.97 4.41 -9.86
C GLY A 67 8.05 3.42 -9.15
N LYS A 68 7.85 2.22 -9.71
CA LYS A 68 7.06 1.15 -9.09
C LYS A 68 7.96 0.01 -8.67
N LYS A 69 7.73 -0.52 -7.46
CA LYS A 69 8.47 -1.66 -6.91
C LYS A 69 7.69 -2.95 -7.13
N TYR A 70 8.38 -3.96 -7.65
CA TYR A 70 7.85 -5.31 -7.88
C TYR A 70 8.70 -6.31 -7.10
N TYR A 71 8.12 -7.46 -6.81
CA TYR A 71 8.87 -8.54 -6.18
C TYR A 71 8.66 -9.84 -6.95
N PHE A 72 9.75 -10.57 -7.17
CA PHE A 72 9.75 -11.87 -7.83
C PHE A 72 10.30 -12.91 -6.87
N ASP A 73 9.62 -14.04 -6.79
CA ASP A 73 10.05 -15.15 -5.92
C ASP A 73 11.51 -15.51 -6.19
N LYS A 74 12.30 -15.60 -5.13
CA LYS A 74 13.76 -15.80 -5.25
C LYS A 74 14.15 -17.17 -5.85
N LYS A 75 13.29 -18.19 -5.72
CA LYS A 75 13.54 -19.53 -6.26
C LYS A 75 13.06 -19.62 -7.69
N THR A 76 11.82 -19.23 -7.96
CA THR A 76 11.12 -19.46 -9.22
C THR A 76 11.17 -18.31 -10.20
N GLY A 77 11.40 -17.08 -9.72
CA GLY A 77 11.29 -15.83 -10.52
C GLY A 77 9.85 -15.45 -10.86
N VAL A 78 8.84 -16.08 -10.26
CA VAL A 78 7.43 -15.75 -10.48
C VAL A 78 7.11 -14.42 -9.78
N GLN A 79 6.42 -13.51 -10.49
CA GLN A 79 5.96 -12.24 -9.92
C GLN A 79 5.00 -12.48 -8.76
N VAL A 80 5.25 -11.81 -7.64
CA VAL A 80 4.40 -11.84 -6.47
C VAL A 80 3.24 -10.86 -6.64
N LYS A 81 2.02 -11.30 -6.30
CA LYS A 81 0.79 -10.51 -6.35
C LYS A 81 -0.06 -10.77 -5.12
N GLY A 82 -0.93 -9.82 -4.76
CA GLY A 82 -1.82 -9.94 -3.62
C GLY A 82 -1.13 -9.73 -2.27
N TRP A 83 -1.68 -10.31 -1.22
CA TRP A 83 -1.20 -10.22 0.14
C TRP A 83 0.02 -11.09 0.39
N VAL A 84 1.06 -10.50 0.96
CA VAL A 84 2.30 -11.20 1.31
C VAL A 84 2.62 -10.95 2.77
N LYS A 85 2.86 -12.04 3.49
CA LYS A 85 3.35 -12.01 4.88
C LYS A 85 4.81 -12.47 4.88
N ASP A 86 5.60 -11.91 5.79
CA ASP A 86 6.92 -12.46 6.08
C ASP A 86 6.83 -13.83 6.79
N SER A 87 7.94 -14.48 7.00
CA SER A 87 8.01 -15.79 7.66
C SER A 87 7.46 -15.78 9.09
N GLY A 88 7.49 -14.63 9.77
CA GLY A 88 6.92 -14.43 11.11
C GLY A 88 5.44 -14.01 11.09
N GLY A 89 4.86 -13.76 9.90
CA GLY A 89 3.46 -13.34 9.74
C GLY A 89 3.17 -11.91 10.24
N GLN A 90 4.20 -11.19 10.66
CA GLN A 90 4.08 -9.85 11.25
C GLN A 90 4.16 -8.74 10.20
N ALA A 91 5.10 -8.83 9.28
CA ALA A 91 5.25 -7.86 8.20
C ALA A 91 4.35 -8.24 7.02
N ILE A 92 3.40 -7.39 6.71
CA ILE A 92 2.42 -7.61 5.63
C ILE A 92 2.59 -6.52 4.58
N ARG A 93 2.66 -6.94 3.31
CA ARG A 93 2.63 -6.08 2.12
C ARG A 93 1.50 -6.47 1.20
N TYR A 94 1.09 -5.56 0.34
CA TYR A 94 0.16 -5.85 -0.72
C TYR A 94 0.73 -5.46 -2.07
N PHE A 95 0.65 -6.38 -3.02
CA PHE A 95 1.00 -6.14 -4.43
C PHE A 95 -0.28 -6.18 -5.25
N THR A 96 -0.49 -5.21 -6.13
CA THR A 96 -1.73 -5.13 -6.92
C THR A 96 -1.99 -6.46 -7.66
N SER A 97 -3.24 -6.91 -7.70
CA SER A 97 -3.62 -8.19 -8.32
C SER A 97 -3.40 -8.21 -9.83
N GLY A 98 -3.57 -7.08 -10.50
CA GLY A 98 -3.34 -6.96 -11.95
C GLY A 98 -1.86 -6.82 -12.27
N ALA A 99 -1.31 -5.64 -12.07
CA ALA A 99 0.07 -5.30 -12.48
C ALA A 99 1.16 -5.82 -11.54
N GLY A 100 0.83 -6.14 -10.27
CA GLY A 100 1.75 -6.74 -9.29
C GLY A 100 2.81 -5.77 -8.75
N TYR A 101 2.57 -4.46 -8.74
CA TYR A 101 3.45 -3.52 -8.05
C TYR A 101 3.04 -3.37 -6.58
N MET A 102 4.03 -3.09 -5.74
CA MET A 102 3.87 -2.87 -4.31
C MET A 102 3.00 -1.64 -4.06
N VAL A 103 2.03 -1.78 -3.17
CA VAL A 103 1.15 -0.69 -2.75
C VAL A 103 1.79 0.07 -1.59
N THR A 104 1.68 1.41 -1.61
CA THR A 104 2.06 2.33 -0.54
C THR A 104 0.95 3.34 -0.29
N GLY A 105 0.99 4.05 0.83
CA GLY A 105 0.00 5.05 1.21
C GLY A 105 -1.36 4.49 1.63
N PHE A 106 -2.36 5.35 1.58
CA PHE A 106 -3.74 5.00 1.93
C PHE A 106 -4.44 4.33 0.76
N ILE A 107 -4.98 3.13 0.98
CA ILE A 107 -5.75 2.37 0.00
C ILE A 107 -7.08 1.95 0.60
N THR A 108 -8.17 2.17 -0.14
CA THR A 108 -9.51 1.73 0.24
C THR A 108 -9.95 0.58 -0.68
N ASP A 109 -10.37 -0.53 -0.08
CA ASP A 109 -10.89 -1.69 -0.82
C ASP A 109 -12.36 -1.48 -1.25
N SER A 110 -12.91 -2.41 -2.02
CA SER A 110 -14.30 -2.37 -2.51
C SER A 110 -15.35 -2.40 -1.41
N ASN A 111 -14.99 -2.83 -0.20
CA ASN A 111 -15.88 -2.84 0.96
C ASN A 111 -15.78 -1.52 1.78
N GLY A 112 -15.02 -0.53 1.31
CA GLY A 112 -14.82 0.74 2.01
C GLY A 112 -13.79 0.69 3.15
N ASN A 113 -13.08 -0.43 3.33
CA ASN A 113 -12.04 -0.54 4.34
C ASN A 113 -10.76 0.14 3.86
N THR A 114 -10.31 1.14 4.59
CA THR A 114 -9.06 1.84 4.30
C THR A 114 -7.92 1.23 5.11
N ARG A 115 -6.77 1.01 4.47
CA ARG A 115 -5.50 0.61 5.09
C ARG A 115 -4.40 1.57 4.67
N HIS A 116 -3.34 1.61 5.43
CA HIS A 116 -2.15 2.37 5.10
C HIS A 116 -0.95 1.44 4.98
N PHE A 117 -0.12 1.70 3.98
CA PHE A 117 1.15 1.01 3.74
C PHE A 117 2.26 2.04 3.73
N ASP A 118 3.30 1.81 4.50
CA ASP A 118 4.45 2.70 4.61
C ASP A 118 5.05 3.03 3.23
N GLU A 119 5.30 4.29 2.96
CA GLU A 119 5.70 4.79 1.62
C GLU A 119 7.04 4.22 1.14
N THR A 120 7.93 3.87 2.06
CA THR A 120 9.27 3.37 1.74
C THR A 120 9.32 1.85 1.67
N THR A 121 8.77 1.20 2.69
CA THR A 121 8.89 -0.25 2.90
C THR A 121 7.70 -1.03 2.34
N GLY A 122 6.56 -0.36 2.11
CA GLY A 122 5.29 -0.99 1.74
C GLY A 122 4.68 -1.86 2.85
N LEU A 123 5.16 -1.74 4.09
CA LEU A 123 4.61 -2.50 5.21
C LEU A 123 3.27 -1.92 5.65
N MET A 124 2.30 -2.81 5.89
CA MET A 124 0.99 -2.40 6.38
C MET A 124 1.08 -1.82 7.78
N THR A 125 0.57 -0.61 7.95
CA THR A 125 0.51 0.08 9.23
C THR A 125 -0.51 -0.57 10.16
N ARG A 126 -0.14 -0.69 11.43
CA ARG A 126 -0.98 -1.13 12.54
C ARG A 126 -0.76 -0.21 13.75
N GLY A 127 -1.81 0.02 14.52
CA GLY A 127 -1.75 0.97 15.63
C GLY A 127 -1.83 2.41 15.17
N TRP A 128 -1.08 3.29 15.81
CA TRP A 128 -1.11 4.72 15.55
C TRP A 128 -0.24 5.12 14.37
N LEU A 129 -0.77 6.05 13.55
CA LEU A 129 -0.04 6.77 12.52
C LEU A 129 -0.25 8.26 12.74
N THR A 130 0.81 9.04 12.64
CA THR A 130 0.74 10.50 12.48
C THR A 130 1.27 10.82 11.08
N ASP A 131 0.48 11.51 10.27
CA ASP A 131 0.90 11.90 8.93
C ASP A 131 1.76 13.18 8.94
N THR A 132 2.19 13.65 7.78
CA THR A 132 3.02 14.84 7.62
C THR A 132 2.31 16.15 8.03
N ASP A 133 0.98 16.15 8.03
CA ASP A 133 0.15 17.27 8.46
C ASP A 133 -0.24 17.18 9.94
N GLU A 134 0.42 16.29 10.70
CA GLU A 134 0.20 16.02 12.12
C GLU A 134 -1.17 15.42 12.47
N TYR A 135 -1.97 14.99 11.49
CA TYR A 135 -3.20 14.25 11.75
C TYR A 135 -2.91 12.84 12.24
N LYS A 136 -3.66 12.41 13.27
CA LYS A 136 -3.51 11.09 13.87
C LYS A 136 -4.60 10.14 13.40
N TYR A 137 -4.20 8.92 13.08
CA TYR A 137 -5.05 7.80 12.68
C TYR A 137 -4.78 6.59 13.54
N TYR A 138 -5.72 5.68 13.60
CA TYR A 138 -5.54 4.40 14.27
C TYR A 138 -5.95 3.25 13.34
N PHE A 139 -5.10 2.24 13.25
CA PHE A 139 -5.34 1.04 12.45
C PHE A 139 -5.44 -0.18 13.38
N TYR A 140 -6.51 -0.97 13.26
CA TYR A 140 -6.71 -2.14 14.10
C TYR A 140 -5.57 -3.16 13.91
N SER A 141 -5.00 -3.65 15.03
CA SER A 141 -3.80 -4.51 15.01
C SER A 141 -3.99 -5.82 14.24
N GLY A 142 -5.18 -6.41 14.28
CA GLY A 142 -5.49 -7.64 13.56
C GLY A 142 -5.66 -7.43 12.05
N SER A 143 -6.54 -6.50 11.66
CA SER A 143 -6.96 -6.30 10.27
C SER A 143 -6.16 -5.25 9.50
N GLY A 144 -5.48 -4.33 10.18
CA GLY A 144 -4.89 -3.13 9.58
C GLY A 144 -5.91 -2.15 9.01
N VAL A 145 -7.21 -2.32 9.30
CA VAL A 145 -8.26 -1.40 8.85
C VAL A 145 -8.24 -0.14 9.68
N MET A 146 -8.36 1.01 9.04
CA MET A 146 -8.42 2.33 9.66
C MET A 146 -9.68 2.49 10.49
N ALA A 147 -9.51 2.95 11.73
CA ALA A 147 -10.63 3.25 12.63
C ALA A 147 -11.45 4.43 12.11
N LYS A 148 -12.76 4.30 12.19
CA LYS A 148 -13.75 5.34 11.94
C LYS A 148 -14.82 5.29 13.03
N GLY A 149 -15.36 6.45 13.41
CA GLY A 149 -16.36 6.55 14.46
C GLY A 149 -15.78 6.38 15.87
N TRP A 150 -16.56 5.80 16.76
CA TRP A 150 -16.20 5.63 18.16
C TRP A 150 -15.26 4.46 18.37
N VAL A 151 -14.17 4.70 19.10
CA VAL A 151 -13.21 3.66 19.52
C VAL A 151 -12.97 3.82 21.02
N ALA A 152 -13.13 2.74 21.78
CA ALA A 152 -12.77 2.66 23.18
C ALA A 152 -11.50 1.82 23.37
N ASN A 153 -10.64 2.22 24.29
CA ASN A 153 -9.50 1.41 24.71
C ASN A 153 -9.89 0.45 25.85
N LYS A 154 -8.94 -0.35 26.33
CA LYS A 154 -9.15 -1.30 27.45
C LYS A 154 -9.56 -0.63 28.77
N LYS A 155 -9.34 0.69 28.90
CA LYS A 155 -9.76 1.50 30.07
C LYS A 155 -11.09 2.22 29.83
N GLU A 156 -11.86 1.81 28.81
CA GLU A 156 -13.12 2.41 28.36
C GLU A 156 -13.04 3.90 27.96
N GLN A 157 -11.84 4.42 27.82
CA GLN A 157 -11.64 5.78 27.34
C GLN A 157 -11.97 5.85 25.84
N LYS A 158 -12.91 6.73 25.50
CA LYS A 158 -13.45 6.86 24.15
C LYS A 158 -12.73 7.93 23.35
N ARG A 159 -12.50 7.64 22.06
CA ARG A 159 -12.05 8.57 21.02
C ARG A 159 -13.03 8.55 19.88
N TYR A 160 -13.04 9.58 19.09
CA TYR A 160 -13.84 9.62 17.86
C TYR A 160 -12.94 9.90 16.67
N PHE A 161 -13.09 9.08 15.62
CA PHE A 161 -12.39 9.23 14.36
C PHE A 161 -13.40 9.63 13.29
N SER A 162 -13.06 10.62 12.48
CA SER A 162 -13.93 11.12 11.42
C SER A 162 -14.43 9.98 10.51
N GLN A 163 -15.74 9.91 10.28
CA GLN A 163 -16.34 8.94 9.37
C GLN A 163 -15.89 9.14 7.92
N VAL A 164 -15.54 10.37 7.56
CA VAL A 164 -15.14 10.73 6.20
C VAL A 164 -13.70 10.31 5.92
N ASN A 165 -12.76 10.73 6.76
CA ASN A 165 -11.33 10.61 6.47
C ASN A 165 -10.52 9.83 7.54
N GLY A 166 -11.16 9.35 8.62
CA GLY A 166 -10.48 8.58 9.68
C GLY A 166 -9.55 9.39 10.59
N ARG A 167 -9.51 10.72 10.48
CA ARG A 167 -8.70 11.56 11.36
C ARG A 167 -9.25 11.54 12.79
N MET A 168 -8.37 11.43 13.77
CA MET A 168 -8.74 11.54 15.18
C MET A 168 -9.27 12.93 15.49
N CYS A 169 -10.44 13.02 16.09
CA CYS A 169 -11.01 14.28 16.53
C CYS A 169 -10.36 14.79 17.82
N THR A 170 -10.07 16.07 17.88
CA THR A 170 -9.56 16.78 19.06
C THR A 170 -10.29 18.12 19.24
N GLY A 171 -10.26 18.68 20.44
CA GLY A 171 -10.95 19.93 20.74
C GLY A 171 -12.47 19.80 20.72
N TRP A 172 -13.14 20.90 20.44
CA TRP A 172 -14.60 20.97 20.38
C TRP A 172 -15.14 20.31 19.10
N VAL A 173 -16.09 19.38 19.28
CA VAL A 173 -16.79 18.69 18.17
C VAL A 173 -18.29 18.81 18.38
N LYS A 174 -18.99 19.33 17.35
CA LYS A 174 -20.44 19.41 17.28
C LYS A 174 -21.00 18.27 16.43
N SER A 175 -21.92 17.48 16.95
CA SER A 175 -22.62 16.46 16.16
C SER A 175 -23.72 17.06 15.28
N ASN A 176 -24.23 16.31 14.31
CA ASN A 176 -25.36 16.73 13.47
C ASN A 176 -26.63 17.03 14.29
N ALA A 177 -26.80 16.41 15.47
CA ALA A 177 -27.88 16.69 16.41
C ALA A 177 -27.63 17.94 17.27
N GLY A 178 -26.59 18.72 17.00
CA GLY A 178 -26.25 19.93 17.74
C GLY A 178 -25.54 19.72 19.08
N ASN A 179 -25.27 18.48 19.45
CA ASN A 179 -24.59 18.17 20.72
C ASN A 179 -23.08 18.44 20.65
N TYR A 180 -22.53 19.11 21.65
CA TYR A 180 -21.10 19.38 21.78
C TYR A 180 -20.40 18.36 22.65
N ARG A 181 -19.20 17.94 22.23
CA ARG A 181 -18.24 17.15 23.01
C ARG A 181 -16.87 17.79 22.93
N TYR A 182 -16.00 17.47 23.86
CA TYR A 182 -14.62 17.91 23.82
C TYR A 182 -13.68 16.73 23.91
N PHE A 183 -12.70 16.71 23.03
CA PHE A 183 -11.67 15.69 22.98
C PHE A 183 -10.32 16.30 23.29
N LYS A 184 -9.60 15.70 24.26
CA LYS A 184 -8.32 16.22 24.75
C LYS A 184 -7.33 16.42 23.57
N PRO A 185 -6.78 17.63 23.37
CA PRO A 185 -5.90 17.91 22.21
C PRO A 185 -4.70 16.98 22.09
N SER A 186 -4.08 16.60 23.22
CA SER A 186 -2.88 15.78 23.23
C SER A 186 -3.09 14.33 22.77
N ASN A 187 -4.28 13.74 23.01
CA ASN A 187 -4.49 12.30 22.80
C ASN A 187 -5.90 11.90 22.34
N GLY A 188 -6.80 12.85 22.09
CA GLY A 188 -8.14 12.62 21.57
C GLY A 188 -9.11 11.90 22.54
N ILE A 189 -8.78 11.77 23.83
CA ILE A 189 -9.70 11.17 24.81
C ILE A 189 -10.86 12.14 25.07
N MET A 190 -12.09 11.61 24.96
CA MET A 190 -13.31 12.36 25.25
C MET A 190 -13.38 12.76 26.71
N TYR A 191 -13.69 14.04 26.96
CA TYR A 191 -13.95 14.52 28.32
C TYR A 191 -15.30 14.07 28.86
N THR A 192 -15.32 13.76 30.16
CA THR A 192 -16.52 13.40 30.92
C THR A 192 -16.43 13.97 32.34
N GLY A 193 -17.56 14.33 32.92
CA GLY A 193 -17.58 15.00 34.23
C GLY A 193 -17.30 16.50 34.15
N LEU A 194 -16.85 17.09 35.26
CA LEU A 194 -16.51 18.50 35.34
C LEU A 194 -15.05 18.68 34.91
N GLU A 195 -14.84 19.44 33.84
CA GLU A 195 -13.52 19.63 33.25
C GLU A 195 -13.25 21.12 33.01
N LYS A 196 -12.01 21.55 33.19
CA LYS A 196 -11.54 22.89 32.86
C LYS A 196 -10.95 22.91 31.46
N ILE A 197 -11.46 23.80 30.61
CA ILE A 197 -10.95 24.05 29.25
C ILE A 197 -10.62 25.52 29.21
N ASP A 198 -9.36 25.82 28.98
CA ASP A 198 -8.80 27.17 29.09
C ASP A 198 -9.09 27.80 30.50
N SER A 199 -9.86 28.85 30.56
CA SER A 199 -10.25 29.51 31.83
C SER A 199 -11.57 29.03 32.39
N ASP A 200 -12.39 28.32 31.61
CA ASP A 200 -13.78 28.02 31.93
C ASP A 200 -14.01 26.57 32.34
N TYR A 201 -14.98 26.34 33.20
CA TYR A 201 -15.43 25.00 33.54
C TYR A 201 -16.64 24.57 32.73
N TYR A 202 -16.68 23.29 32.33
CA TYR A 202 -17.78 22.67 31.63
C TYR A 202 -18.10 21.32 32.26
N TYR A 203 -19.36 20.90 32.17
CA TYR A 203 -19.74 19.54 32.57
C TYR A 203 -20.15 18.72 31.36
N PHE A 204 -19.55 17.55 31.25
CA PHE A 204 -19.84 16.57 30.22
C PHE A 204 -20.49 15.34 30.84
N SER A 205 -21.59 14.86 30.25
CA SER A 205 -22.26 13.63 30.69
C SER A 205 -21.24 12.49 30.82
N LYS A 206 -21.24 11.81 31.96
CA LYS A 206 -20.32 10.68 32.20
C LYS A 206 -20.52 9.52 31.21
N SER A 207 -21.75 9.30 30.74
CA SER A 207 -22.08 8.20 29.82
C SER A 207 -21.88 8.56 28.34
N THR A 208 -22.26 9.81 27.94
CA THR A 208 -22.30 10.21 26.54
C THR A 208 -21.24 11.22 26.14
N GLY A 209 -20.58 11.87 27.10
CA GLY A 209 -19.63 12.96 26.86
C GLY A 209 -20.29 14.22 26.28
N VAL A 210 -21.63 14.29 26.25
CA VAL A 210 -22.32 15.50 25.76
C VAL A 210 -22.22 16.61 26.80
N ARG A 211 -21.85 17.80 26.34
CA ARG A 211 -21.78 19.01 27.16
C ARG A 211 -23.16 19.35 27.72
N TYR A 212 -23.22 19.54 29.04
CA TYR A 212 -24.43 20.01 29.72
C TYR A 212 -24.57 21.53 29.55
N GLN A 213 -25.76 21.99 29.22
CA GLN A 213 -26.09 23.39 28.96
C GLN A 213 -27.55 23.72 29.28
N LYS A 214 -28.07 23.20 30.40
CA LYS A 214 -29.49 23.29 30.75
C LYS A 214 -29.74 24.15 31.97
N GLY A 215 -28.89 25.15 32.28
CA GLY A 215 -29.04 25.96 33.45
C GLY A 215 -28.50 25.31 34.76
N PHE A 216 -29.26 25.25 35.82
CA PHE A 216 -28.78 24.69 37.08
C PHE A 216 -28.55 23.21 37.02
N GLY A 217 -27.44 22.75 37.60
CA GLY A 217 -27.07 21.34 37.72
C GLY A 217 -26.22 21.07 38.95
N THR A 218 -26.25 19.82 39.43
CA THR A 218 -25.46 19.40 40.62
C THR A 218 -24.33 18.49 40.15
N VAL A 219 -23.10 18.79 40.55
CA VAL A 219 -21.92 17.96 40.30
C VAL A 219 -21.26 17.60 41.62
N GLY A 220 -21.35 16.34 41.99
CA GLY A 220 -21.03 15.91 43.36
C GLY A 220 -22.01 16.55 44.38
N SER A 221 -21.49 17.27 45.38
CA SER A 221 -22.27 18.02 46.35
C SER A 221 -22.49 19.48 46.00
N LYS A 222 -21.91 19.98 44.86
CA LYS A 222 -21.91 21.41 44.52
C LYS A 222 -22.94 21.69 43.42
N LYS A 223 -23.65 22.85 43.59
CA LYS A 223 -24.57 23.39 42.56
C LYS A 223 -23.78 24.33 41.62
N TYR A 224 -24.08 24.22 40.32
CA TYR A 224 -23.51 25.06 39.28
C TYR A 224 -24.62 25.58 38.37
N TYR A 225 -24.41 26.74 37.80
CA TYR A 225 -25.24 27.20 36.69
C TYR A 225 -24.44 27.07 35.40
N PHE A 226 -24.94 26.28 34.45
CA PHE A 226 -24.35 26.08 33.14
C PHE A 226 -25.12 26.94 32.12
N ASN A 227 -24.46 27.89 31.51
CA ASN A 227 -25.06 28.81 30.54
C ASN A 227 -25.67 28.01 29.37
N PRO A 228 -26.95 28.19 29.02
CA PRO A 228 -27.60 27.46 27.92
C PRO A 228 -27.00 27.70 26.56
N SER A 229 -26.35 28.82 26.29
CA SER A 229 -25.78 29.14 24.97
C SER A 229 -24.42 28.48 24.75
N ASP A 230 -23.51 28.55 25.75
CA ASP A 230 -22.12 28.12 25.62
C ASP A 230 -21.69 26.99 26.58
N GLY A 231 -22.53 26.62 27.54
CA GLY A 231 -22.29 25.58 28.54
C GLY A 231 -21.26 25.90 29.60
N LYS A 232 -20.78 27.16 29.69
CA LYS A 232 -19.83 27.57 30.72
C LYS A 232 -20.46 27.53 32.11
N ALA A 233 -19.75 26.94 33.05
CA ALA A 233 -20.18 26.95 34.45
C ALA A 233 -19.90 28.28 35.10
N LYS A 234 -20.89 28.86 35.78
CA LYS A 234 -20.73 29.95 36.71
C LYS A 234 -20.73 29.37 38.12
N THR A 235 -19.74 29.72 38.91
CA THR A 235 -19.69 29.50 40.36
C THR A 235 -20.31 30.72 41.03
N GLY A 236 -21.28 30.51 41.91
CA GLY A 236 -21.78 31.56 42.78
C GLY A 236 -20.86 31.79 43.93
#